data_7f3802e044f65bf7e95f284c035c9196
#
_entry.id   7f3802e044f65bf7e95f284c035c9196
#
_cell.length_a   1.000
_cell.length_b   1.000
_cell.length_c   1.000
_cell.angle_alpha   90.00
_cell.angle_beta   90.00
_cell.angle_gamma   90.00
#
_symmetry.space_group_name_H-M   'P 1'
#
loop_
_entity.id
_entity.type
_entity.pdbx_description
1 polymer ?
#
loop_
_entity_poly.entity_id
_entity_poly.type
_entity_poly.pdbx_seq_one_letter_code
_entity_poly.pdbx_strand_id
1 'polypeptide(L)'
;MGIKRVVDTDFWTDEKVEQFTPEEKYLWAYLLTNPYTKQLGIYHITKKQMSFQMGYDIETVTKLLDRFEHEFKMIRFIDSEVAIKNYLKYSIVKGGKPVEDCLLADIKNVKHKELIDWVFGNLEEPNVTVKKVMSIWKKESNKESINDNDNDNDSIVDVSSTIRNDGTIPKYDPSKNKPMDMNTEKELLKLMKGRA
;
A
#
# COMPACT_ATOMS: atom_id res chain seq x y z
N MET A 1 10.26 11.78 -17.40
CA MET A 1 9.98 13.11 -16.83
C MET A 1 9.38 12.91 -15.44
N GLY A 2 9.93 13.56 -14.39
CA GLY A 2 9.44 13.39 -13.02
C GLY A 2 8.10 14.07 -12.81
N ILE A 3 7.26 13.51 -11.92
CA ILE A 3 6.00 14.12 -11.49
C ILE A 3 6.32 15.22 -10.49
N LYS A 4 5.78 16.43 -10.70
CA LYS A 4 5.89 17.52 -9.72
C LYS A 4 4.81 17.37 -8.66
N ARG A 5 5.20 17.44 -7.39
CA ARG A 5 4.28 17.52 -6.23
C ARG A 5 4.43 18.88 -5.57
N VAL A 6 3.33 19.50 -5.27
CA VAL A 6 3.29 20.80 -4.59
C VAL A 6 3.04 20.54 -3.10
N VAL A 7 3.85 21.15 -2.26
CA VAL A 7 3.66 21.19 -0.80
C VAL A 7 3.36 22.64 -0.47
N ASP A 8 2.28 22.89 0.27
CA ASP A 8 1.91 24.22 0.72
C ASP A 8 2.95 24.72 1.72
N THR A 9 3.22 26.03 1.71
CA THR A 9 4.12 26.67 2.69
C THR A 9 3.60 26.58 4.12
N ASP A 10 2.29 26.47 4.28
CA ASP A 10 1.62 26.27 5.58
C ASP A 10 2.03 24.94 6.24
N PHE A 11 2.67 24.04 5.50
CA PHE A 11 3.32 22.83 6.04
C PHE A 11 4.20 23.15 7.25
N TRP A 12 4.96 24.26 7.20
CA TRP A 12 5.93 24.60 8.25
C TRP A 12 5.30 25.26 9.48
N THR A 13 4.09 25.78 9.33
CA THR A 13 3.32 26.49 10.39
C THR A 13 2.12 25.68 10.90
N ASP A 14 1.94 24.45 10.39
CA ASP A 14 0.92 23.52 10.88
C ASP A 14 1.25 23.07 12.31
N GLU A 15 0.31 23.23 13.25
CA GLU A 15 0.48 22.94 14.67
C GLU A 15 1.00 21.52 14.96
N LYS A 16 0.64 20.55 14.12
CA LYS A 16 1.12 19.16 14.25
C LYS A 16 2.55 19.04 13.77
N VAL A 17 2.85 19.66 12.62
CA VAL A 17 4.20 19.62 12.03
C VAL A 17 5.21 20.39 12.88
N GLU A 18 4.78 21.46 13.55
CA GLU A 18 5.65 22.19 14.50
C GLU A 18 6.18 21.28 15.62
N GLN A 19 5.37 20.32 16.07
CA GLN A 19 5.72 19.39 17.16
C GLN A 19 6.64 18.25 16.69
N PHE A 20 6.82 18.04 15.38
CA PHE A 20 7.64 16.98 14.85
C PHE A 20 9.13 17.23 15.04
N THR A 21 9.88 16.16 15.31
CA THR A 21 11.34 16.19 15.24
C THR A 21 11.80 16.44 13.79
N PRO A 22 13.07 16.84 13.58
CA PRO A 22 13.60 17.01 12.23
C PRO A 22 13.44 15.74 11.35
N GLU A 23 13.66 14.56 11.92
CA GLU A 23 13.52 13.26 11.23
C GLU A 23 12.06 13.00 10.85
N GLU A 24 11.11 13.34 11.72
CA GLU A 24 9.68 13.23 11.46
C GLU A 24 9.23 14.20 10.38
N LYS A 25 9.68 15.45 10.42
CA LYS A 25 9.43 16.42 9.35
C LYS A 25 9.96 15.93 8.03
N TYR A 26 11.14 15.32 8.02
CA TYR A 26 11.75 14.75 6.82
C TYR A 26 10.94 13.57 6.30
N LEU A 27 10.55 12.60 7.15
CA LEU A 27 9.68 11.50 6.73
C LEU A 27 8.35 12.03 6.19
N TRP A 28 7.74 13.01 6.87
CA TRP A 28 6.45 13.55 6.43
C TRP A 28 6.55 14.22 5.06
N ALA A 29 7.54 15.09 4.86
CA ALA A 29 7.81 15.72 3.57
C ALA A 29 8.10 14.67 2.48
N TYR A 30 8.86 13.62 2.81
CA TYR A 30 9.15 12.51 1.91
C TYR A 30 7.88 11.75 1.53
N LEU A 31 7.02 11.39 2.48
CA LEU A 31 5.75 10.69 2.20
C LEU A 31 4.84 11.49 1.28
N LEU A 32 4.84 12.81 1.37
CA LEU A 32 4.04 13.69 0.52
C LEU A 32 4.61 13.86 -0.91
N THR A 33 5.92 13.69 -1.10
CA THR A 33 6.62 14.12 -2.33
C THR A 33 7.41 13.05 -3.05
N ASN A 34 7.55 11.83 -2.50
CA ASN A 34 8.35 10.77 -3.11
C ASN A 34 7.78 10.35 -4.49
N PRO A 35 8.59 9.72 -5.36
CA PRO A 35 8.20 9.41 -6.74
C PRO A 35 7.07 8.37 -6.88
N TYR A 36 6.74 7.65 -5.80
CA TYR A 36 5.68 6.62 -5.81
C TYR A 36 4.30 7.19 -5.46
N THR A 37 4.22 8.44 -4.96
CA THR A 37 2.95 9.05 -4.56
C THR A 37 1.92 9.04 -5.68
N LYS A 38 0.68 8.68 -5.32
CA LYS A 38 -0.49 8.67 -6.19
C LYS A 38 -1.46 9.79 -5.82
N GLN A 39 -2.39 10.11 -6.72
CA GLN A 39 -3.36 11.18 -6.50
C GLN A 39 -4.31 10.86 -5.34
N LEU A 40 -4.62 9.59 -5.15
CA LEU A 40 -5.46 9.09 -4.04
C LEU A 40 -4.79 9.24 -2.66
N GLY A 41 -3.45 9.36 -2.61
CA GLY A 41 -2.71 9.35 -1.35
C GLY A 41 -2.48 7.94 -0.79
N ILE A 42 -2.78 6.89 -1.57
CA ILE A 42 -2.47 5.50 -1.27
C ILE A 42 -1.51 4.99 -2.34
N TYR A 43 -0.38 4.42 -1.94
CA TYR A 43 0.61 3.92 -2.88
C TYR A 43 1.53 2.88 -2.23
N HIS A 44 2.13 2.04 -3.09
CA HIS A 44 3.07 1.02 -2.66
C HIS A 44 4.47 1.60 -2.47
N ILE A 45 5.07 1.36 -1.31
CA ILE A 45 6.46 1.69 -0.99
C ILE A 45 6.97 0.80 0.15
N THR A 46 8.13 0.18 -0.01
CA THR A 46 8.72 -0.67 1.02
C THR A 46 9.55 0.12 2.02
N LYS A 47 9.66 -0.36 3.25
CA LYS A 47 10.56 0.22 4.27
C LYS A 47 12.02 0.27 3.78
N LYS A 48 12.44 -0.71 2.97
CA LYS A 48 13.78 -0.74 2.36
C LYS A 48 14.00 0.40 1.35
N GLN A 49 12.98 0.69 0.53
CA GLN A 49 13.04 1.83 -0.40
C GLN A 49 13.10 3.16 0.36
N MET A 50 12.29 3.33 1.41
CA MET A 50 12.35 4.52 2.27
C MET A 50 13.72 4.67 2.92
N SER A 51 14.25 3.60 3.52
CA SER A 51 15.57 3.55 4.13
C SER A 51 16.65 4.02 3.15
N PHE A 52 16.68 3.46 1.95
CA PHE A 52 17.66 3.82 0.93
C PHE A 52 17.53 5.28 0.48
N GLN A 53 16.32 5.77 0.22
CA GLN A 53 16.09 7.11 -0.31
C GLN A 53 16.24 8.20 0.74
N MET A 54 15.92 7.91 1.99
CA MET A 54 16.03 8.86 3.11
C MET A 54 17.42 8.84 3.76
N GLY A 55 18.21 7.79 3.55
CA GLY A 55 19.52 7.62 4.18
C GLY A 55 19.45 7.19 5.65
N TYR A 56 18.31 6.67 6.11
CA TYR A 56 18.14 6.09 7.45
C TYR A 56 18.19 4.57 7.40
N ASP A 57 18.55 3.92 8.49
CA ASP A 57 18.40 2.48 8.63
C ASP A 57 16.91 2.06 8.72
N ILE A 58 16.64 0.78 8.45
CA ILE A 58 15.26 0.25 8.41
C ILE A 58 14.58 0.33 9.78
N GLU A 59 15.34 0.21 10.87
CA GLU A 59 14.81 0.29 12.23
C GLU A 59 14.30 1.70 12.54
N THR A 60 15.09 2.71 12.20
CA THR A 60 14.69 4.13 12.32
C THR A 60 13.45 4.43 11.49
N VAL A 61 13.41 3.99 10.21
CA VAL A 61 12.22 4.16 9.36
C VAL A 61 11.00 3.46 9.97
N THR A 62 11.17 2.27 10.54
CA THR A 62 10.07 1.55 11.18
C THR A 62 9.53 2.31 12.38
N LYS A 63 10.40 2.79 13.27
CA LYS A 63 9.99 3.59 14.44
C LYS A 63 9.26 4.88 14.05
N LEU A 64 9.74 5.56 13.01
CA LEU A 64 9.09 6.76 12.50
C LEU A 64 7.70 6.45 11.92
N LEU A 65 7.56 5.40 11.12
CA LEU A 65 6.26 4.98 10.58
C LEU A 65 5.28 4.60 11.70
N ASP A 66 5.73 3.84 12.70
CA ASP A 66 4.91 3.43 13.84
C ASP A 66 4.37 4.64 14.60
N ARG A 67 5.19 5.69 14.79
CA ARG A 67 4.73 6.94 15.40
C ARG A 67 3.70 7.67 14.55
N PHE A 68 3.91 7.75 13.24
CA PHE A 68 2.94 8.37 12.33
C PHE A 68 1.61 7.62 12.27
N GLU A 69 1.63 6.29 12.40
CA GLU A 69 0.43 5.46 12.39
C GLU A 69 -0.30 5.48 13.73
N HIS A 70 0.40 5.28 14.85
CA HIS A 70 -0.22 5.04 16.15
C HIS A 70 -0.35 6.29 17.02
N GLU A 71 0.66 7.16 17.04
CA GLU A 71 0.65 8.38 17.85
C GLU A 71 -0.05 9.53 17.11
N PHE A 72 0.46 9.90 15.92
CA PHE A 72 -0.09 11.02 15.16
C PHE A 72 -1.34 10.67 14.37
N LYS A 73 -1.56 9.39 14.06
CA LYS A 73 -2.71 8.88 13.28
C LYS A 73 -2.88 9.58 11.93
N MET A 74 -1.76 9.86 11.28
CA MET A 74 -1.71 10.59 10.01
C MET A 74 -1.54 9.67 8.81
N ILE A 75 -1.09 8.43 9.03
CA ILE A 75 -0.95 7.40 8.00
C ILE A 75 -1.55 6.07 8.45
N ARG A 76 -1.74 5.16 7.50
CA ARG A 76 -1.84 3.72 7.70
C ARG A 76 -0.83 3.01 6.82
N PHE A 77 -0.19 1.96 7.32
CA PHE A 77 0.83 1.22 6.60
C PHE A 77 0.59 -0.28 6.68
N ILE A 78 0.15 -0.89 5.57
CA ILE A 78 -0.19 -2.32 5.49
C ILE A 78 0.56 -2.94 4.31
N ASP A 79 1.36 -3.98 4.55
CA ASP A 79 2.07 -4.77 3.52
C ASP A 79 2.74 -3.93 2.43
N SER A 80 3.44 -2.88 2.85
CA SER A 80 4.11 -1.93 1.95
C SER A 80 3.17 -1.03 1.14
N GLU A 81 1.90 -0.92 1.50
CA GLU A 81 1.02 0.15 1.05
C GLU A 81 0.87 1.20 2.16
N VAL A 82 1.13 2.45 1.83
CA VAL A 82 0.91 3.59 2.71
C VAL A 82 -0.33 4.36 2.26
N ALA A 83 -1.18 4.71 3.22
CA ALA A 83 -2.31 5.62 3.02
C ALA A 83 -2.11 6.86 3.88
N ILE A 84 -2.33 8.05 3.32
CA ILE A 84 -2.11 9.34 3.97
C ILE A 84 -3.45 10.01 4.25
N LYS A 85 -3.69 10.36 5.53
CA LYS A 85 -4.89 11.05 5.97
C LYS A 85 -4.98 12.44 5.33
N ASN A 86 -6.18 12.82 4.90
CA ASN A 86 -6.47 14.14 4.32
C ASN A 86 -5.62 14.52 3.08
N TYR A 87 -4.86 13.58 2.47
CA TYR A 87 -4.03 13.87 1.31
C TYR A 87 -4.84 14.50 0.16
N LEU A 88 -6.05 14.03 -0.09
CA LEU A 88 -6.94 14.53 -1.13
C LEU A 88 -7.39 15.98 -0.92
N LYS A 89 -7.44 16.46 0.32
CA LYS A 89 -7.77 17.85 0.66
C LYS A 89 -6.73 18.82 0.10
N TYR A 90 -5.46 18.46 0.20
CA TYR A 90 -4.33 19.31 -0.18
C TYR A 90 -3.78 19.03 -1.57
N SER A 91 -3.88 17.80 -2.07
CA SER A 91 -3.32 17.41 -3.38
C SER A 91 -4.19 17.78 -4.57
N ILE A 92 -5.51 18.00 -4.38
CA ILE A 92 -6.47 18.31 -5.45
C ILE A 92 -6.88 19.79 -5.37
N VAL A 93 -6.12 20.64 -6.04
CA VAL A 93 -6.42 22.08 -6.14
C VAL A 93 -7.60 22.33 -7.09
N LYS A 94 -7.72 21.55 -8.17
CA LYS A 94 -8.81 21.67 -9.15
C LYS A 94 -9.41 20.28 -9.42
N GLY A 95 -10.73 20.18 -9.39
CA GLY A 95 -11.44 18.94 -9.74
C GLY A 95 -11.67 18.81 -11.25
N GLY A 96 -12.54 17.87 -11.63
CA GLY A 96 -12.96 17.62 -13.01
C GLY A 96 -12.75 16.18 -13.44
N LYS A 97 -13.18 15.89 -14.67
CA LYS A 97 -13.15 14.53 -15.22
C LYS A 97 -11.76 13.88 -15.23
N PRO A 98 -10.66 14.57 -15.61
CA PRO A 98 -9.33 13.95 -15.56
C PRO A 98 -8.90 13.52 -14.16
N VAL A 99 -9.25 14.29 -13.13
CA VAL A 99 -8.97 13.95 -11.74
C VAL A 99 -9.81 12.77 -11.29
N GLU A 100 -11.09 12.74 -11.63
CA GLU A 100 -11.99 11.61 -11.37
C GLU A 100 -11.42 10.31 -11.95
N ASP A 101 -11.05 10.33 -13.25
CA ASP A 101 -10.50 9.15 -13.92
C ASP A 101 -9.17 8.68 -13.30
N CYS A 102 -8.32 9.62 -12.90
CA CYS A 102 -7.06 9.33 -12.19
C CYS A 102 -7.32 8.65 -10.84
N LEU A 103 -8.25 9.18 -10.03
CA LEU A 103 -8.60 8.61 -8.73
C LEU A 103 -9.22 7.21 -8.87
N LEU A 104 -10.10 7.00 -9.85
CA LEU A 104 -10.69 5.68 -10.12
C LEU A 104 -9.63 4.67 -10.59
N ALA A 105 -8.64 5.12 -11.38
CA ALA A 105 -7.51 4.29 -11.77
C ALA A 105 -6.61 3.93 -10.57
N ASP A 106 -6.36 4.88 -9.68
CA ASP A 106 -5.59 4.63 -8.46
C ASP A 106 -6.30 3.62 -7.55
N ILE A 107 -7.61 3.76 -7.33
CA ILE A 107 -8.45 2.86 -6.52
C ILE A 107 -8.32 1.40 -7.00
N LYS A 108 -8.35 1.17 -8.31
CA LYS A 108 -8.23 -0.18 -8.89
C LYS A 108 -6.88 -0.85 -8.61
N ASN A 109 -5.83 -0.06 -8.37
CA ASN A 109 -4.49 -0.55 -8.11
C ASN A 109 -4.17 -0.77 -6.61
N VAL A 110 -5.06 -0.36 -5.70
CA VAL A 110 -4.91 -0.58 -4.26
C VAL A 110 -5.19 -2.04 -3.94
N LYS A 111 -4.28 -2.70 -3.24
CA LYS A 111 -4.42 -4.10 -2.82
C LYS A 111 -5.32 -4.22 -1.59
N HIS A 112 -5.08 -3.36 -0.59
CA HIS A 112 -5.80 -3.37 0.68
C HIS A 112 -6.95 -2.36 0.63
N LYS A 113 -8.13 -2.81 0.21
CA LYS A 113 -9.32 -1.96 0.01
C LYS A 113 -9.74 -1.20 1.27
N GLU A 114 -9.47 -1.75 2.44
CA GLU A 114 -9.69 -1.10 3.74
C GLU A 114 -8.94 0.25 3.89
N LEU A 115 -7.81 0.43 3.17
CA LEU A 115 -7.10 1.70 3.14
C LEU A 115 -7.91 2.78 2.41
N ILE A 116 -8.69 2.40 1.40
CA ILE A 116 -9.57 3.33 0.67
C ILE A 116 -10.68 3.81 1.59
N ASP A 117 -11.30 2.87 2.32
CA ASP A 117 -12.36 3.20 3.29
C ASP A 117 -11.82 4.10 4.40
N TRP A 118 -10.59 3.82 4.87
CA TRP A 118 -9.93 4.63 5.87
C TRP A 118 -9.63 6.05 5.37
N VAL A 119 -9.11 6.22 4.15
CA VAL A 119 -8.84 7.53 3.56
C VAL A 119 -10.13 8.32 3.40
N PHE A 120 -11.18 7.70 2.85
CA PHE A 120 -12.46 8.37 2.62
C PHE A 120 -13.22 8.66 3.92
N GLY A 121 -13.14 7.76 4.91
CA GLY A 121 -13.77 7.95 6.22
C GLY A 121 -13.13 9.03 7.07
N ASN A 122 -11.87 9.36 6.83
CA ASN A 122 -11.13 10.40 7.53
C ASN A 122 -10.97 11.72 6.75
N LEU A 123 -11.58 11.82 5.56
CA LEU A 123 -11.43 13.01 4.73
C LEU A 123 -12.40 14.11 5.17
N GLU A 124 -11.82 15.23 5.56
CA GLU A 124 -12.54 16.44 5.91
C GLU A 124 -12.88 17.24 4.64
N GLU A 125 -14.13 17.69 4.51
CA GLU A 125 -14.62 18.58 3.46
C GLU A 125 -14.23 18.18 2.02
N PRO A 126 -14.59 16.98 1.54
CA PRO A 126 -14.25 16.56 0.19
C PRO A 126 -14.92 17.46 -0.87
N ASN A 127 -14.15 17.83 -1.89
CA ASN A 127 -14.68 18.58 -3.02
C ASN A 127 -15.66 17.73 -3.87
N VAL A 128 -16.37 18.37 -4.81
CA VAL A 128 -17.42 17.71 -5.63
C VAL A 128 -16.90 16.48 -6.37
N THR A 129 -15.68 16.54 -6.94
CA THR A 129 -15.07 15.42 -7.68
C THR A 129 -14.79 14.24 -6.76
N VAL A 130 -14.23 14.51 -5.58
CA VAL A 130 -13.93 13.47 -4.60
C VAL A 130 -15.22 12.85 -4.06
N LYS A 131 -16.25 13.66 -3.73
CA LYS A 131 -17.58 13.16 -3.32
C LYS A 131 -18.17 12.20 -4.34
N LYS A 132 -18.02 12.51 -5.64
CA LYS A 132 -18.50 11.64 -6.72
C LYS A 132 -17.73 10.31 -6.73
N VAL A 133 -16.39 10.34 -6.64
CA VAL A 133 -15.57 9.13 -6.58
C VAL A 133 -15.92 8.27 -5.35
N MET A 134 -16.08 8.89 -4.17
CA MET A 134 -16.53 8.20 -2.95
C MET A 134 -17.89 7.51 -3.15
N SER A 135 -18.82 8.15 -3.86
CA SER A 135 -20.14 7.55 -4.12
C SER A 135 -20.06 6.36 -5.09
N ILE A 136 -19.15 6.41 -6.06
CA ILE A 136 -18.88 5.28 -6.98
C ILE A 136 -18.29 4.13 -6.19
N TRP A 137 -17.25 4.39 -5.40
CA TRP A 137 -16.59 3.39 -4.55
C TRP A 137 -17.58 2.66 -3.62
N LYS A 138 -18.43 3.40 -2.90
CA LYS A 138 -19.45 2.82 -2.01
C LYS A 138 -20.43 1.92 -2.73
N LYS A 139 -20.80 2.24 -3.98
CA LYS A 139 -21.69 1.39 -4.78
C LYS A 139 -21.01 0.11 -5.24
N GLU A 140 -19.72 0.17 -5.58
CA GLU A 140 -18.94 -1.00 -6.01
C GLU A 140 -18.65 -1.94 -4.84
N SER A 141 -18.21 -1.42 -3.70
CA SER A 141 -17.92 -2.21 -2.49
C SER A 141 -19.17 -2.92 -1.94
N ASN A 142 -20.34 -2.27 -1.99
CA ASN A 142 -21.61 -2.90 -1.58
C ASN A 142 -22.05 -4.04 -2.52
N LYS A 143 -21.71 -3.96 -3.82
CA LYS A 143 -22.01 -5.05 -4.77
C LYS A 143 -21.12 -6.28 -4.54
N GLU A 144 -19.84 -6.07 -4.22
CA GLU A 144 -18.93 -7.17 -3.89
C GLU A 144 -19.40 -7.91 -2.62
N SER A 145 -19.82 -7.19 -1.58
CA SER A 145 -20.33 -7.79 -0.33
C SER A 145 -21.63 -8.60 -0.47
N ILE A 146 -22.46 -8.30 -1.49
CA ILE A 146 -23.70 -9.04 -1.76
C ILE A 146 -23.41 -10.35 -2.51
N ASN A 147 -22.42 -10.33 -3.42
CA ASN A 147 -22.07 -11.53 -4.20
C ASN A 147 -21.37 -12.61 -3.37
N ASP A 148 -20.70 -12.24 -2.28
CA ASP A 148 -20.04 -13.20 -1.38
C ASP A 148 -21.05 -13.95 -0.48
N ASN A 149 -22.27 -13.43 -0.29
CA ASN A 149 -23.31 -14.06 0.53
C ASN A 149 -24.23 -15.04 -0.23
N ASP A 150 -24.20 -15.07 -1.56
CA ASP A 150 -25.07 -15.95 -2.37
C ASP A 150 -24.41 -17.28 -2.77
N ASN A 151 -23.17 -17.55 -2.37
CA ASN A 151 -22.46 -18.79 -2.71
C ASN A 151 -22.43 -19.88 -1.62
N ASP A 152 -23.13 -19.69 -0.51
CA ASP A 152 -23.19 -20.69 0.58
C ASP A 152 -24.47 -21.55 0.58
N ASN A 153 -25.07 -21.80 -0.59
CA ASN A 153 -26.14 -22.78 -0.69
C ASN A 153 -26.08 -23.51 -2.05
N ASP A 154 -25.18 -24.44 -2.25
CA ASP A 154 -25.51 -25.76 -2.84
C ASP A 154 -24.31 -26.72 -2.81
N SER A 155 -24.69 -27.99 -2.52
CA SER A 155 -23.86 -29.19 -2.58
C SER A 155 -22.93 -29.50 -1.39
N ILE A 156 -23.56 -30.03 -0.35
CA ILE A 156 -22.93 -31.07 0.49
C ILE A 156 -22.62 -32.25 -0.44
N VAL A 157 -21.43 -32.31 -1.00
CA VAL A 157 -20.88 -33.54 -1.54
C VAL A 157 -20.18 -34.24 -0.38
N ASP A 158 -20.78 -35.33 0.04
CA ASP A 158 -20.26 -36.32 0.99
C ASP A 158 -18.86 -36.78 0.57
N VAL A 159 -17.80 -36.23 1.18
CA VAL A 159 -16.41 -36.70 1.05
C VAL A 159 -16.04 -37.51 2.30
N SER A 160 -16.85 -38.52 2.60
CA SER A 160 -16.54 -39.50 3.66
C SER A 160 -15.79 -40.73 3.16
N SER A 161 -14.86 -40.58 2.21
CA SER A 161 -14.05 -41.75 1.81
C SER A 161 -12.66 -41.35 1.30
N THR A 162 -11.83 -40.65 2.07
CA THR A 162 -10.37 -40.73 1.91
C THR A 162 -9.63 -40.11 3.11
N ILE A 163 -9.92 -40.55 4.32
CA ILE A 163 -8.99 -40.36 5.45
C ILE A 163 -8.45 -41.74 5.78
N ARG A 164 -7.18 -41.98 5.39
CA ARG A 164 -6.44 -43.10 5.94
C ARG A 164 -6.08 -42.77 7.38
N ASN A 165 -6.62 -43.57 8.32
CA ASN A 165 -6.32 -43.56 9.74
C ASN A 165 -4.92 -44.12 9.97
N ASP A 166 -3.89 -43.25 10.00
CA ASP A 166 -2.61 -43.62 10.62
C ASP A 166 -1.82 -42.44 11.19
N GLY A 167 -2.44 -41.38 11.59
CA GLY A 167 -1.85 -40.41 12.52
C GLY A 167 -0.39 -40.00 12.33
N THR A 168 0.24 -40.27 11.18
CA THR A 168 1.66 -39.97 10.93
C THR A 168 1.81 -38.70 10.08
N ILE A 169 2.33 -37.66 10.72
CA ILE A 169 2.86 -36.45 10.03
C ILE A 169 4.01 -36.89 9.14
N PRO A 170 4.01 -36.59 7.83
CA PRO A 170 5.13 -36.93 6.96
C PRO A 170 6.40 -36.21 7.45
N LYS A 171 7.44 -37.00 7.80
CA LYS A 171 8.74 -36.46 8.16
C LYS A 171 9.35 -35.72 6.98
N TYR A 172 9.84 -34.52 7.25
CA TYR A 172 10.63 -33.73 6.30
C TYR A 172 11.79 -34.56 5.73
N ASP A 173 11.82 -34.70 4.42
CA ASP A 173 12.89 -35.40 3.69
C ASP A 173 13.86 -34.39 3.07
N PRO A 174 15.07 -34.24 3.64
CA PRO A 174 16.06 -33.28 3.15
C PRO A 174 16.64 -33.64 1.77
N SER A 175 16.41 -34.86 1.26
CA SER A 175 16.97 -35.31 -0.02
C SER A 175 16.25 -34.77 -1.26
N LYS A 176 15.08 -34.11 -1.07
CA LYS A 176 14.31 -33.49 -2.16
C LYS A 176 14.71 -32.07 -2.50
N ASN A 177 15.51 -31.40 -1.67
CA ASN A 177 16.13 -30.11 -1.98
C ASN A 177 17.54 -30.32 -2.50
N LYS A 178 17.71 -30.60 -3.79
CA LYS A 178 19.03 -30.56 -4.41
C LYS A 178 19.55 -29.11 -4.40
N PRO A 179 20.79 -28.85 -3.90
CA PRO A 179 21.43 -27.55 -4.08
C PRO A 179 21.59 -27.27 -5.59
N MET A 180 21.40 -26.01 -5.97
CA MET A 180 21.55 -25.55 -7.34
C MET A 180 22.96 -25.90 -7.83
N ASP A 181 23.05 -26.60 -8.96
CA ASP A 181 24.31 -27.10 -9.53
C ASP A 181 25.21 -25.91 -9.92
N MET A 182 26.51 -25.99 -9.58
CA MET A 182 27.54 -24.96 -9.84
C MET A 182 27.67 -24.57 -11.34
N ASN A 183 27.11 -25.35 -12.25
CA ASN A 183 27.06 -25.01 -13.66
C ASN A 183 26.02 -23.95 -13.98
N THR A 184 24.90 -23.92 -13.28
CA THR A 184 23.82 -22.91 -13.46
C THR A 184 24.27 -21.53 -12.99
N GLU A 185 25.11 -21.46 -11.97
CA GLU A 185 25.67 -20.21 -11.44
C GLU A 185 26.69 -19.57 -12.43
N LYS A 186 27.50 -20.41 -13.10
CA LYS A 186 28.44 -19.95 -14.14
C LYS A 186 27.73 -19.47 -15.42
N GLU A 187 26.60 -20.06 -15.80
CA GLU A 187 25.81 -19.60 -16.94
C GLU A 187 25.10 -18.27 -16.65
N LEU A 188 24.57 -18.09 -15.44
CA LEU A 188 23.98 -16.82 -15.00
C LEU A 188 25.02 -15.69 -14.97
N LEU A 189 26.23 -15.97 -14.50
CA LEU A 189 27.34 -15.02 -14.50
C LEU A 189 27.83 -14.65 -15.91
N LYS A 190 27.75 -15.55 -16.88
CA LYS A 190 28.04 -15.28 -18.29
C LYS A 190 26.98 -14.38 -18.93
N LEU A 191 25.68 -14.61 -18.62
CA LEU A 191 24.58 -13.80 -19.14
C LEU A 191 24.60 -12.37 -18.57
N MET A 192 25.06 -12.19 -17.34
CA MET A 192 25.19 -10.84 -16.73
C MET A 192 26.38 -10.04 -17.25
N LYS A 193 27.47 -10.71 -17.75
CA LYS A 193 28.66 -10.07 -18.33
C LYS A 193 28.55 -9.75 -19.83
N GLY A 194 27.53 -10.25 -20.52
CA GLY A 194 27.33 -10.04 -21.96
C GLY A 194 26.43 -8.85 -22.33
N ARG A 195 26.09 -7.98 -21.38
CA ARG A 195 25.34 -6.73 -21.59
C ARG A 195 26.13 -5.53 -21.06
N ALA A 196 27.26 -5.28 -21.66
CA ALA A 196 27.99 -4.03 -21.57
C ALA A 196 28.21 -3.47 -22.99
#